data_ed251ececf9e087e633bef852ee9735f
#
_entry.id   ed251ececf9e087e633bef852ee9735f
#
_cell.length_a   1.000
_cell.length_b   1.000
_cell.length_c   1.000
_cell.angle_alpha   90.00
_cell.angle_beta   90.00
_cell.angle_gamma   90.00
#
_symmetry.space_group_name_H-M   'P 1'
#
loop_
_entity.id
_entity.type
_entity.pdbx_description
1 polymer ?
#
loop_
_entity_poly.entity_id
_entity_poly.type
_entity_poly.pdbx_seq_one_letter_code
_entity_poly.pdbx_strand_id
1 'polypeptide(L)'
;MKRRHLLGLGALGLLGGWALRPTDRGREHDAYFAELNQQLQRDDEGIPTLLLDLDRLDANADLLAARLGGRLQLRLVTKSLASTGLLEYLAKRLQTQRFMVFHQPQLNRLARSFPQADLLLGKPMQVAAALNFYRQLAHHLDFDPDHQVTWLIDSQQRLMQYGELAKALGRPLRIALEIDVGLERGGFATPQALAQALLQLRQQPALRLQGLMGYDAHVAHSPPWQNQLRAFSETDERYRLLISSAQGFSDLWPAKPLLNGAGSLTYLLHSQQETSLNEVAVGSALLKPAEFDTPLLKEHQPALWIASPVLKVVDGALPYLQPLQPLISAWNPNRENAYYLYGGRWPAQPVSPAGLDYDELYGRSANQERLVGGRGTRLTSNDWVFLRPAISEGVLGDFSEIRLLRRGQLVGRWSTIGDS
;
A
#
# COMPACT_ATOMS: atom_id res chain seq x y z
N MET A 1 50.80 -35.84 18.84
CA MET A 1 50.07 -35.43 17.65
C MET A 1 50.96 -34.56 16.78
N LYS A 2 51.21 -34.97 15.52
CA LYS A 2 52.22 -34.36 14.66
C LYS A 2 51.78 -32.98 14.16
N ARG A 3 52.66 -31.96 14.27
CA ARG A 3 52.44 -30.57 13.74
C ARG A 3 51.81 -30.50 12.34
N ARG A 4 52.00 -31.53 11.50
CA ARG A 4 51.39 -31.66 10.16
C ARG A 4 49.87 -31.81 10.16
N HIS A 5 49.25 -32.42 11.20
CA HIS A 5 47.80 -32.56 11.26
C HIS A 5 47.11 -31.27 11.74
N LEU A 6 47.79 -30.47 12.58
CA LEU A 6 47.30 -29.15 12.97
C LEU A 6 47.32 -28.15 11.80
N LEU A 7 48.36 -28.20 10.97
CA LEU A 7 48.46 -27.37 9.75
C LEU A 7 47.45 -27.80 8.69
N GLY A 8 47.16 -29.10 8.56
CA GLY A 8 46.14 -29.60 7.64
C GLY A 8 44.70 -29.23 8.06
N LEU A 9 44.39 -29.30 9.36
CA LEU A 9 43.10 -28.86 9.91
C LEU A 9 42.93 -27.34 9.81
N GLY A 10 44.00 -26.57 10.03
CA GLY A 10 43.99 -25.12 9.83
C GLY A 10 43.79 -24.73 8.37
N ALA A 11 44.42 -25.41 7.42
CA ALA A 11 44.26 -25.19 5.98
C ALA A 11 42.84 -25.58 5.48
N LEU A 12 42.27 -26.68 5.97
CA LEU A 12 40.90 -27.09 5.66
C LEU A 12 39.88 -26.13 6.28
N GLY A 13 40.13 -25.61 7.48
CA GLY A 13 39.30 -24.58 8.10
C GLY A 13 39.34 -23.25 7.33
N LEU A 14 40.50 -22.84 6.84
CA LEU A 14 40.67 -21.64 6.02
C LEU A 14 40.05 -21.81 4.62
N LEU A 15 40.19 -22.97 3.97
CA LEU A 15 39.57 -23.28 2.69
C LEU A 15 38.04 -23.39 2.80
N GLY A 16 37.52 -24.01 3.87
CA GLY A 16 36.08 -24.06 4.17
C GLY A 16 35.51 -22.67 4.48
N GLY A 17 36.27 -21.84 5.20
CA GLY A 17 35.93 -20.45 5.43
C GLY A 17 35.84 -19.66 4.13
N TRP A 18 36.80 -19.80 3.23
CA TRP A 18 36.79 -19.11 1.93
C TRP A 18 35.62 -19.52 1.02
N ALA A 19 35.18 -20.78 1.10
CA ALA A 19 34.00 -21.24 0.34
C ALA A 19 32.69 -20.62 0.82
N LEU A 20 32.64 -20.14 2.05
CA LEU A 20 31.48 -19.43 2.64
C LEU A 20 31.58 -17.90 2.51
N ARG A 21 32.63 -17.38 1.87
CA ARG A 21 32.84 -15.95 1.68
C ARG A 21 31.74 -15.37 0.78
N PRO A 22 31.04 -14.28 1.19
CA PRO A 22 30.08 -13.61 0.35
C PRO A 22 30.73 -13.08 -0.96
N THR A 23 30.04 -13.22 -2.08
CA THR A 23 30.44 -12.58 -3.34
C THR A 23 30.07 -11.10 -3.34
N ASP A 24 30.79 -10.30 -4.12
CA ASP A 24 30.41 -8.90 -4.36
C ASP A 24 29.11 -8.84 -5.16
N ARG A 25 28.06 -8.31 -4.54
CA ARG A 25 26.74 -8.11 -5.12
C ARG A 25 26.58 -6.73 -5.77
N GLY A 26 27.54 -5.83 -5.51
CA GLY A 26 27.53 -4.48 -6.04
C GLY A 26 27.48 -4.47 -7.58
N ARG A 27 26.62 -3.64 -8.14
CA ARG A 27 26.51 -3.35 -9.57
C ARG A 27 26.32 -1.85 -9.73
N GLU A 28 26.61 -1.35 -10.91
CA GLU A 28 26.20 -0.01 -11.31
C GLU A 28 24.66 0.05 -11.52
N HIS A 29 24.11 1.24 -11.70
CA HIS A 29 22.72 1.39 -12.12
C HIS A 29 22.46 0.65 -13.44
N ASP A 30 21.31 0.00 -13.54
CA ASP A 30 20.82 -0.43 -14.85
C ASP A 30 20.45 0.78 -15.72
N ALA A 31 20.15 0.55 -16.99
CA ALA A 31 19.90 1.62 -17.95
C ALA A 31 18.76 2.56 -17.52
N TYR A 32 17.70 2.01 -16.92
CA TYR A 32 16.55 2.79 -16.44
C TYR A 32 16.95 3.74 -15.30
N PHE A 33 17.62 3.23 -14.27
CA PHE A 33 18.03 4.06 -13.14
C PHE A 33 19.24 4.95 -13.45
N ALA A 34 20.10 4.56 -14.41
CA ALA A 34 21.20 5.42 -14.86
C ALA A 34 20.69 6.69 -15.55
N GLU A 35 19.65 6.58 -16.37
CA GLU A 35 18.99 7.75 -16.97
C GLU A 35 18.36 8.65 -15.90
N LEU A 36 17.64 8.07 -14.94
CA LEU A 36 17.06 8.83 -13.83
C LEU A 36 18.12 9.51 -12.95
N ASN A 37 19.23 8.83 -12.66
CA ASN A 37 20.35 9.42 -11.93
C ASN A 37 20.90 10.65 -12.66
N GLN A 38 21.12 10.57 -13.96
CA GLN A 38 21.59 11.72 -14.78
C GLN A 38 20.59 12.88 -14.81
N GLN A 39 19.29 12.60 -14.86
CA GLN A 39 18.27 13.65 -14.82
C GLN A 39 18.23 14.36 -13.48
N LEU A 40 18.25 13.59 -12.38
CA LEU A 40 18.21 14.15 -11.03
C LEU A 40 19.50 14.90 -10.68
N GLN A 41 20.65 14.51 -11.26
CA GLN A 41 21.91 15.28 -11.14
C GLN A 41 21.87 16.64 -11.82
N ARG A 42 21.05 16.78 -12.88
CA ARG A 42 20.86 18.06 -13.61
C ARG A 42 19.79 18.94 -12.98
N ASP A 43 19.05 18.39 -12.07
CA ASP A 43 17.97 19.07 -11.36
C ASP A 43 18.56 19.81 -10.15
N ASP A 44 18.20 21.09 -9.97
CA ASP A 44 18.82 21.97 -8.96
C ASP A 44 18.31 21.71 -7.52
N GLU A 45 17.37 20.78 -7.30
CA GLU A 45 16.77 20.60 -5.97
C GLU A 45 17.65 19.83 -4.99
N GLY A 46 18.30 18.75 -5.41
CA GLY A 46 19.24 17.96 -4.61
C GLY A 46 18.70 17.39 -3.29
N ILE A 47 17.39 17.21 -3.18
CA ILE A 47 16.70 16.72 -1.97
C ILE A 47 16.01 15.36 -2.25
N PRO A 48 15.80 14.53 -1.21
CA PRO A 48 15.04 13.30 -1.36
C PRO A 48 13.66 13.55 -1.96
N THR A 49 13.26 12.72 -2.92
CA THR A 49 12.01 12.92 -3.64
C THR A 49 11.31 11.60 -3.94
N LEU A 50 9.98 11.63 -4.05
CA LEU A 50 9.20 10.54 -4.62
C LEU A 50 9.12 10.68 -6.14
N LEU A 51 9.34 9.56 -6.84
CA LEU A 51 9.21 9.45 -8.29
C LEU A 51 8.07 8.49 -8.60
N LEU A 52 7.14 8.91 -9.43
CA LEU A 52 6.06 8.08 -9.95
C LEU A 52 6.23 7.91 -11.46
N ASP A 53 6.47 6.70 -11.89
CA ASP A 53 6.54 6.33 -13.30
C ASP A 53 5.12 6.14 -13.86
N LEU A 54 4.67 7.12 -14.64
CA LEU A 54 3.34 7.13 -15.23
C LEU A 54 3.15 6.06 -16.32
N ASP A 55 4.22 5.63 -17.01
CA ASP A 55 4.11 4.57 -18.02
C ASP A 55 3.84 3.22 -17.34
N ARG A 56 4.52 2.95 -16.22
CA ARG A 56 4.29 1.74 -15.41
C ARG A 56 2.95 1.80 -14.68
N LEU A 57 2.57 2.97 -14.17
CA LEU A 57 1.25 3.19 -13.56
C LEU A 57 0.14 2.93 -14.57
N ASP A 58 0.29 3.43 -15.79
CA ASP A 58 -0.65 3.23 -16.89
C ASP A 58 -0.79 1.76 -17.27
N ALA A 59 0.34 1.05 -17.39
CA ALA A 59 0.33 -0.39 -17.66
C ALA A 59 -0.39 -1.18 -16.56
N ASN A 60 -0.17 -0.82 -15.28
CA ASN A 60 -0.86 -1.43 -14.15
C ASN A 60 -2.37 -1.13 -14.16
N ALA A 61 -2.75 0.10 -14.50
CA ALA A 61 -4.16 0.51 -14.59
C ALA A 61 -4.89 -0.20 -15.73
N ASP A 62 -4.25 -0.31 -16.90
CA ASP A 62 -4.81 -1.00 -18.06
C ASP A 62 -4.96 -2.50 -17.79
N LEU A 63 -3.97 -3.12 -17.15
CA LEU A 63 -4.04 -4.51 -16.72
C LEU A 63 -5.20 -4.74 -15.74
N LEU A 64 -5.34 -3.87 -14.74
CA LEU A 64 -6.45 -3.93 -13.77
C LEU A 64 -7.80 -3.82 -14.49
N ALA A 65 -7.97 -2.82 -15.35
CA ALA A 65 -9.20 -2.62 -16.12
C ALA A 65 -9.55 -3.84 -16.99
N ALA A 66 -8.55 -4.37 -17.72
CA ALA A 66 -8.72 -5.56 -18.55
C ALA A 66 -9.13 -6.80 -17.73
N ARG A 67 -8.54 -7.00 -16.55
CA ARG A 67 -8.88 -8.13 -15.66
C ARG A 67 -10.28 -8.01 -15.07
N LEU A 68 -10.72 -6.80 -14.71
CA LEU A 68 -12.09 -6.59 -14.21
C LEU A 68 -13.15 -6.74 -15.30
N GLY A 69 -12.83 -6.44 -16.57
CA GLY A 69 -13.65 -6.69 -17.75
C GLY A 69 -15.05 -6.07 -17.71
N GLY A 70 -15.28 -5.04 -16.92
CA GLY A 70 -16.59 -4.42 -16.68
C GLY A 70 -17.55 -5.26 -15.83
N ARG A 71 -17.19 -6.47 -15.44
CA ARG A 71 -18.00 -7.36 -14.59
C ARG A 71 -18.04 -6.91 -13.13
N LEU A 72 -16.89 -6.41 -12.65
CA LEU A 72 -16.73 -5.88 -11.30
C LEU A 72 -16.49 -4.37 -11.36
N GLN A 73 -17.20 -3.63 -10.52
CA GLN A 73 -16.95 -2.21 -10.36
C GLN A 73 -15.64 -1.99 -9.60
N LEU A 74 -14.93 -0.92 -9.94
CA LEU A 74 -13.69 -0.56 -9.25
C LEU A 74 -13.90 0.59 -8.29
N ARG A 75 -13.41 0.44 -7.06
CA ARG A 75 -13.27 1.49 -6.04
C ARG A 75 -11.79 1.73 -5.75
N LEU A 76 -11.31 2.96 -5.92
CA LEU A 76 -9.91 3.32 -5.65
C LEU A 76 -9.67 3.49 -4.15
N VAL A 77 -8.66 2.81 -3.62
CA VAL A 77 -8.29 2.82 -2.20
C VAL A 77 -7.36 4.01 -1.92
N THR A 78 -7.89 5.06 -1.31
CA THR A 78 -7.23 6.36 -1.21
C THR A 78 -6.05 6.41 -0.25
N LYS A 79 -5.99 5.54 0.76
CA LYS A 79 -4.84 5.46 1.67
C LYS A 79 -3.55 5.05 0.95
N SER A 80 -3.68 4.18 -0.06
CA SER A 80 -2.55 3.70 -0.86
C SER A 80 -2.18 4.63 -2.02
N LEU A 81 -3.04 5.63 -2.31
CA LEU A 81 -2.96 6.55 -3.44
C LEU A 81 -3.11 8.00 -2.93
N ALA A 82 -2.41 8.34 -1.85
CA ALA A 82 -2.62 9.57 -1.08
C ALA A 82 -2.11 10.84 -1.80
N SER A 83 -2.65 11.12 -2.97
CA SER A 83 -2.46 12.35 -3.74
C SER A 83 -3.73 12.65 -4.54
N THR A 84 -4.24 13.87 -4.45
CA THR A 84 -5.43 14.29 -5.20
C THR A 84 -5.19 14.19 -6.71
N GLY A 85 -4.03 14.64 -7.20
CA GLY A 85 -3.67 14.55 -8.61
C GLY A 85 -3.56 13.10 -9.10
N LEU A 86 -3.00 12.19 -8.29
CA LEU A 86 -2.93 10.76 -8.60
C LEU A 86 -4.33 10.14 -8.65
N LEU A 87 -5.21 10.46 -7.69
CA LEU A 87 -6.58 9.97 -7.67
C LEU A 87 -7.39 10.48 -8.87
N GLU A 88 -7.26 11.76 -9.22
CA GLU A 88 -7.91 12.35 -10.40
C GLU A 88 -7.45 11.68 -11.69
N TYR A 89 -6.14 11.49 -11.84
CA TYR A 89 -5.54 10.82 -13.00
C TYR A 89 -6.09 9.39 -13.16
N LEU A 90 -6.07 8.61 -12.08
CA LEU A 90 -6.55 7.23 -12.09
C LEU A 90 -8.08 7.14 -12.24
N ALA A 91 -8.84 8.03 -11.59
CA ALA A 91 -10.30 8.06 -11.72
C ALA A 91 -10.73 8.31 -13.17
N LYS A 92 -10.05 9.24 -13.86
CA LYS A 92 -10.27 9.52 -15.28
C LYS A 92 -9.89 8.34 -16.17
N ARG A 93 -8.70 7.75 -15.95
CA ARG A 93 -8.21 6.62 -16.76
C ARG A 93 -9.06 5.37 -16.61
N LEU A 94 -9.46 5.06 -15.38
CA LEU A 94 -10.23 3.87 -15.02
C LEU A 94 -11.75 4.10 -15.05
N GLN A 95 -12.19 5.29 -15.43
CA GLN A 95 -13.59 5.69 -15.56
C GLN A 95 -14.41 5.36 -14.28
N THR A 96 -13.87 5.69 -13.11
CA THR A 96 -14.55 5.50 -11.84
C THR A 96 -14.58 6.78 -11.01
N GLN A 97 -15.68 6.98 -10.27
CA GLN A 97 -15.84 8.05 -9.27
C GLN A 97 -16.00 7.43 -7.86
N ARG A 98 -15.61 6.15 -7.70
CA ARG A 98 -15.75 5.42 -6.44
C ARG A 98 -14.43 5.39 -5.70
N PHE A 99 -14.45 5.89 -4.45
CA PHE A 99 -13.26 5.93 -3.59
C PHE A 99 -13.54 5.28 -2.25
N MET A 100 -12.54 4.56 -1.71
CA MET A 100 -12.58 4.02 -0.36
C MET A 100 -11.69 4.86 0.54
N VAL A 101 -12.27 5.43 1.59
CA VAL A 101 -11.65 6.43 2.48
C VAL A 101 -11.46 5.84 3.88
N PHE A 102 -10.42 6.28 4.60
CA PHE A 102 -10.04 5.65 5.88
C PHE A 102 -9.99 6.62 7.06
N HIS A 103 -10.02 7.93 6.84
CA HIS A 103 -10.03 8.92 7.92
C HIS A 103 -10.72 10.24 7.50
N GLN A 104 -11.19 10.98 8.50
CA GLN A 104 -12.07 12.11 8.30
C GLN A 104 -11.44 13.29 7.53
N PRO A 105 -10.17 13.70 7.77
CA PRO A 105 -9.59 14.82 7.00
C PRO A 105 -9.54 14.52 5.49
N GLN A 106 -9.19 13.28 5.11
CA GLN A 106 -9.19 12.85 3.71
C GLN A 106 -10.61 12.83 3.14
N LEU A 107 -11.63 12.40 3.92
CA LEU A 107 -13.02 12.40 3.50
C LEU A 107 -13.49 13.83 3.13
N ASN A 108 -13.19 14.84 3.97
CA ASN A 108 -13.50 16.23 3.68
C ASN A 108 -12.77 16.76 2.43
N ARG A 109 -11.50 16.38 2.26
CA ARG A 109 -10.71 16.77 1.08
C ARG A 109 -11.31 16.19 -0.20
N LEU A 110 -11.65 14.90 -0.19
CA LEU A 110 -12.24 14.24 -1.37
C LEU A 110 -13.62 14.81 -1.70
N ALA A 111 -14.47 15.10 -0.71
CA ALA A 111 -15.76 15.75 -0.92
C ALA A 111 -15.61 17.12 -1.61
N ARG A 112 -14.51 17.85 -1.35
CA ARG A 112 -14.21 19.13 -2.02
C ARG A 112 -13.64 18.95 -3.42
N SER A 113 -12.75 17.96 -3.61
CA SER A 113 -12.03 17.78 -4.87
C SER A 113 -12.80 16.98 -5.92
N PHE A 114 -13.74 16.14 -5.49
CA PHE A 114 -14.50 15.23 -6.36
C PHE A 114 -16.01 15.35 -6.08
N PRO A 115 -16.69 16.37 -6.63
CA PRO A 115 -18.11 16.62 -6.34
C PRO A 115 -19.04 15.46 -6.68
N GLN A 116 -18.65 14.59 -7.61
CA GLN A 116 -19.43 13.43 -8.05
C GLN A 116 -18.97 12.10 -7.43
N ALA A 117 -18.07 12.15 -6.43
CA ALA A 117 -17.52 10.95 -5.83
C ALA A 117 -18.57 10.14 -5.06
N ASP A 118 -18.49 8.82 -5.17
CA ASP A 118 -19.13 7.88 -4.25
C ASP A 118 -18.06 7.42 -3.24
N LEU A 119 -18.22 7.82 -1.99
CA LEU A 119 -17.25 7.62 -0.91
C LEU A 119 -17.72 6.52 0.06
N LEU A 120 -16.99 5.42 0.12
CA LEU A 120 -17.20 4.33 1.07
C LEU A 120 -16.11 4.37 2.15
N LEU A 121 -16.49 4.31 3.43
CA LEU A 121 -15.53 4.15 4.51
C LEU A 121 -14.97 2.71 4.50
N GLY A 122 -13.64 2.57 4.40
CA GLY A 122 -12.95 1.27 4.38
C GLY A 122 -12.63 0.72 5.77
N LYS A 123 -13.06 1.41 6.81
CA LYS A 123 -13.04 0.97 8.22
C LYS A 123 -14.12 1.70 9.01
N PRO A 124 -14.61 1.12 10.11
CA PRO A 124 -15.51 1.81 11.03
C PRO A 124 -14.87 3.09 11.56
N MET A 125 -15.66 4.15 11.65
CA MET A 125 -15.17 5.46 12.10
C MET A 125 -15.81 5.86 13.42
N GLN A 126 -15.06 6.54 14.28
CA GLN A 126 -15.58 7.12 15.52
C GLN A 126 -16.66 8.15 15.20
N VAL A 127 -17.76 8.16 15.98
CA VAL A 127 -18.88 9.08 15.77
C VAL A 127 -18.44 10.55 15.82
N ALA A 128 -17.50 10.89 16.70
CA ALA A 128 -16.94 12.24 16.78
C ALA A 128 -16.28 12.68 15.47
N ALA A 129 -15.54 11.77 14.81
CA ALA A 129 -14.92 12.05 13.51
C ALA A 129 -15.97 12.17 12.40
N ALA A 130 -17.01 11.32 12.42
CA ALA A 130 -18.14 11.44 11.49
C ALA A 130 -18.88 12.77 11.67
N LEU A 131 -19.13 13.18 12.91
CA LEU A 131 -19.74 14.49 13.20
C LEU A 131 -18.85 15.65 12.72
N ASN A 132 -17.53 15.56 12.91
CA ASN A 132 -16.58 16.56 12.44
C ASN A 132 -16.56 16.66 10.91
N PHE A 133 -16.74 15.55 10.20
CA PHE A 133 -16.89 15.60 8.75
C PHE A 133 -18.04 16.52 8.35
N TYR A 134 -19.24 16.35 8.91
CA TYR A 134 -20.40 17.18 8.60
C TYR A 134 -20.21 18.65 9.02
N ARG A 135 -19.58 18.90 10.18
CA ARG A 135 -19.29 20.27 10.65
C ARG A 135 -18.30 21.02 9.76
N GLN A 136 -17.35 20.31 9.16
CA GLN A 136 -16.31 20.90 8.30
C GLN A 136 -16.70 20.89 6.82
N LEU A 137 -17.81 20.24 6.46
CA LEU A 137 -18.32 20.24 5.10
C LEU A 137 -18.86 21.63 4.76
N ALA A 138 -18.26 22.26 3.76
CA ALA A 138 -18.70 23.59 3.34
C ALA A 138 -20.08 23.51 2.67
N HIS A 139 -20.98 24.39 3.04
CA HIS A 139 -22.39 24.40 2.58
C HIS A 139 -22.58 24.73 1.08
N HIS A 140 -21.55 25.21 0.41
CA HIS A 140 -21.59 25.62 -1.01
C HIS A 140 -20.97 24.59 -1.97
N LEU A 141 -20.67 23.38 -1.48
CA LEU A 141 -20.10 22.33 -2.34
C LEU A 141 -21.21 21.62 -3.12
N ASP A 142 -20.93 21.31 -4.39
CA ASP A 142 -21.76 20.43 -5.24
C ASP A 142 -21.62 18.95 -4.83
N PHE A 143 -21.44 18.68 -3.53
CA PHE A 143 -21.29 17.35 -2.95
C PHE A 143 -22.42 17.09 -1.94
N ASP A 144 -23.19 16.05 -2.18
CA ASP A 144 -24.29 15.65 -1.31
C ASP A 144 -23.94 14.42 -0.45
N PRO A 145 -23.57 14.62 0.83
CA PRO A 145 -23.17 13.52 1.69
C PRO A 145 -24.29 12.51 1.98
N ASP A 146 -25.59 12.89 1.81
CA ASP A 146 -26.72 11.99 2.02
C ASP A 146 -26.83 10.91 0.95
N HIS A 147 -26.26 11.18 -0.24
CA HIS A 147 -26.28 10.27 -1.39
C HIS A 147 -24.89 9.74 -1.76
N GLN A 148 -23.81 10.38 -1.26
CA GLN A 148 -22.45 10.11 -1.73
C GLN A 148 -21.53 9.50 -0.67
N VAL A 149 -21.88 9.55 0.63
CA VAL A 149 -21.08 8.93 1.70
C VAL A 149 -21.77 7.70 2.23
N THR A 150 -21.05 6.58 2.27
CA THR A 150 -21.50 5.33 2.90
C THR A 150 -20.59 5.00 4.08
N TRP A 151 -21.18 5.02 5.29
CA TRP A 151 -20.48 4.71 6.54
C TRP A 151 -20.42 3.22 6.78
N LEU A 152 -19.28 2.70 7.28
CA LEU A 152 -19.11 1.29 7.59
C LEU A 152 -19.46 1.01 9.04
N ILE A 153 -20.32 0.01 9.27
CA ILE A 153 -20.83 -0.41 10.57
C ILE A 153 -20.40 -1.85 10.84
N ASP A 154 -19.60 -2.05 11.87
CA ASP A 154 -18.97 -3.31 12.26
C ASP A 154 -19.67 -4.06 13.39
N SER A 155 -20.60 -3.39 14.11
CA SER A 155 -21.19 -3.91 15.33
C SER A 155 -22.55 -3.29 15.62
N GLN A 156 -23.34 -3.99 16.44
CA GLN A 156 -24.63 -3.47 16.93
C GLN A 156 -24.46 -2.16 17.71
N GLN A 157 -23.40 -2.05 18.50
CA GLN A 157 -23.11 -0.82 19.25
C GLN A 157 -22.86 0.36 18.27
N ARG A 158 -22.07 0.14 17.22
CA ARG A 158 -21.82 1.15 16.19
C ARG A 158 -23.10 1.53 15.45
N LEU A 159 -23.95 0.56 15.16
CA LEU A 159 -25.24 0.80 14.53
C LEU A 159 -26.10 1.77 15.37
N MET A 160 -26.21 1.53 16.67
CA MET A 160 -26.94 2.41 17.58
C MET A 160 -26.33 3.81 17.64
N GLN A 161 -25.02 3.90 17.76
CA GLN A 161 -24.30 5.18 17.79
C GLN A 161 -24.54 6.02 16.52
N TYR A 162 -24.56 5.38 15.34
CA TYR A 162 -24.84 6.08 14.08
C TYR A 162 -26.32 6.42 13.90
N GLY A 163 -27.22 5.62 14.50
CA GLY A 163 -28.64 5.98 14.60
C GLY A 163 -28.84 7.27 15.40
N GLU A 164 -28.18 7.41 16.54
CA GLU A 164 -28.23 8.66 17.32
C GLU A 164 -27.54 9.83 16.61
N LEU A 165 -26.43 9.58 15.88
CA LEU A 165 -25.79 10.61 15.05
C LEU A 165 -26.74 11.10 13.97
N ALA A 166 -27.43 10.21 13.26
CA ALA A 166 -28.39 10.57 12.23
C ALA A 166 -29.52 11.45 12.77
N LYS A 167 -30.06 11.11 13.94
CA LYS A 167 -31.07 11.93 14.65
C LYS A 167 -30.51 13.31 15.02
N ALA A 168 -29.30 13.37 15.59
CA ALA A 168 -28.67 14.63 15.99
C ALA A 168 -28.37 15.55 14.80
N LEU A 169 -28.04 14.97 13.64
CA LEU A 169 -27.80 15.70 12.38
C LEU A 169 -29.11 16.08 11.66
N GLY A 170 -30.25 15.47 12.03
CA GLY A 170 -31.53 15.67 11.35
C GLY A 170 -31.53 15.20 9.89
N ARG A 171 -30.70 14.20 9.54
CA ARG A 171 -30.52 13.73 8.16
C ARG A 171 -30.30 12.22 8.07
N PRO A 172 -30.67 11.58 6.94
CA PRO A 172 -30.40 10.17 6.74
C PRO A 172 -28.91 9.89 6.54
N LEU A 173 -28.44 8.73 7.03
CA LEU A 173 -27.08 8.25 6.77
C LEU A 173 -27.12 6.95 5.98
N ARG A 174 -26.36 6.87 4.90
CA ARG A 174 -26.13 5.62 4.17
C ARG A 174 -25.11 4.80 4.94
N ILE A 175 -25.36 3.50 5.09
CA ILE A 175 -24.48 2.58 5.78
C ILE A 175 -24.26 1.30 4.98
N ALA A 176 -23.06 0.72 5.10
CA ALA A 176 -22.77 -0.67 4.74
C ALA A 176 -22.42 -1.45 6.00
N LEU A 177 -22.81 -2.72 6.07
CA LEU A 177 -22.44 -3.58 7.20
C LEU A 177 -21.12 -4.29 6.87
N GLU A 178 -20.13 -4.19 7.78
CA GLU A 178 -18.90 -4.97 7.69
C GLU A 178 -19.20 -6.41 8.09
N ILE A 179 -18.79 -7.35 7.25
CA ILE A 179 -18.94 -8.78 7.49
C ILE A 179 -17.57 -9.45 7.58
N ASP A 180 -17.45 -10.42 8.47
CA ASP A 180 -16.25 -11.24 8.56
C ASP A 180 -16.36 -12.45 7.63
N VAL A 181 -15.54 -12.42 6.59
CA VAL A 181 -15.48 -13.49 5.59
C VAL A 181 -14.32 -14.48 5.83
N GLY A 182 -13.70 -14.42 7.02
CA GLY A 182 -12.64 -15.31 7.45
C GLY A 182 -11.31 -14.60 7.81
N LEU A 183 -11.25 -13.27 7.72
CA LEU A 183 -10.07 -12.50 8.15
C LEU A 183 -9.99 -12.39 9.69
N GLU A 184 -11.10 -12.62 10.41
CA GLU A 184 -11.21 -12.54 11.86
C GLU A 184 -10.79 -11.18 12.43
N ARG A 185 -11.05 -10.11 11.66
CA ARG A 185 -10.70 -8.74 12.05
C ARG A 185 -11.86 -7.94 12.64
N GLY A 186 -13.06 -8.48 12.62
CA GLY A 186 -14.29 -7.84 13.09
C GLY A 186 -15.37 -7.84 12.02
N GLY A 187 -16.53 -7.25 12.36
CA GLY A 187 -17.74 -7.32 11.56
C GLY A 187 -18.67 -8.45 11.95
N PHE A 188 -19.78 -8.59 11.22
CA PHE A 188 -20.78 -9.62 11.47
C PHE A 188 -20.35 -10.95 10.85
N ALA A 189 -19.95 -11.92 11.70
CA ALA A 189 -19.35 -13.17 11.26
C ALA A 189 -20.38 -14.29 10.96
N THR A 190 -21.61 -14.17 11.47
CA THR A 190 -22.64 -15.22 11.33
C THR A 190 -23.96 -14.65 10.83
N PRO A 191 -24.79 -15.47 10.13
CA PRO A 191 -26.13 -15.08 9.74
C PRO A 191 -26.98 -14.59 10.88
N GLN A 192 -26.86 -15.19 12.08
CA GLN A 192 -27.60 -14.81 13.27
C GLN A 192 -27.20 -13.40 13.76
N ALA A 193 -25.91 -13.12 13.83
CA ALA A 193 -25.39 -11.80 14.25
C ALA A 193 -25.82 -10.73 13.24
N LEU A 194 -25.73 -10.99 11.95
CA LEU A 194 -26.17 -10.09 10.89
C LEU A 194 -27.70 -9.85 10.96
N ALA A 195 -28.50 -10.92 11.12
CA ALA A 195 -29.95 -10.81 11.28
C ALA A 195 -30.36 -9.96 12.48
N GLN A 196 -29.67 -10.11 13.62
CA GLN A 196 -29.90 -9.26 14.80
C GLN A 196 -29.59 -7.78 14.51
N ALA A 197 -28.50 -7.49 13.78
CA ALA A 197 -28.17 -6.13 13.38
C ALA A 197 -29.24 -5.55 12.41
N LEU A 198 -29.78 -6.34 11.49
CA LEU A 198 -30.82 -5.92 10.57
C LEU A 198 -32.17 -5.69 11.29
N LEU A 199 -32.52 -6.52 12.30
CA LEU A 199 -33.67 -6.24 13.16
C LEU A 199 -33.52 -4.92 13.91
N GLN A 200 -32.33 -4.63 14.42
CA GLN A 200 -32.04 -3.34 15.05
C GLN A 200 -32.09 -2.18 14.05
N LEU A 201 -31.55 -2.37 12.84
CA LEU A 201 -31.58 -1.37 11.76
C LEU A 201 -33.00 -0.97 11.38
N ARG A 202 -33.93 -1.93 11.35
CA ARG A 202 -35.36 -1.67 11.10
C ARG A 202 -35.97 -0.64 12.06
N GLN A 203 -35.41 -0.54 13.26
CA GLN A 203 -35.82 0.45 14.28
C GLN A 203 -35.10 1.81 14.12
N GLN A 204 -34.24 1.96 13.13
CA GLN A 204 -33.45 3.16 12.85
C GLN A 204 -33.75 3.74 11.47
N PRO A 205 -34.94 4.37 11.26
CA PRO A 205 -35.39 4.77 9.92
C PRO A 205 -34.50 5.84 9.26
N ALA A 206 -33.64 6.51 10.03
CA ALA A 206 -32.66 7.45 9.51
C ALA A 206 -31.39 6.77 8.96
N LEU A 207 -31.22 5.46 9.14
CA LEU A 207 -30.12 4.70 8.55
C LEU A 207 -30.59 3.94 7.32
N ARG A 208 -29.88 4.09 6.19
CA ARG A 208 -30.22 3.49 4.90
C ARG A 208 -29.17 2.48 4.50
N LEU A 209 -29.50 1.19 4.55
CA LEU A 209 -28.60 0.10 4.15
C LEU A 209 -28.25 0.22 2.67
N GLN A 210 -26.95 0.16 2.36
CA GLN A 210 -26.44 0.11 0.99
C GLN A 210 -25.98 -1.30 0.60
N GLY A 211 -25.59 -2.14 1.56
CA GLY A 211 -25.15 -3.50 1.33
C GLY A 211 -24.11 -3.96 2.33
N LEU A 212 -23.20 -4.81 1.89
CA LEU A 212 -22.20 -5.47 2.72
C LEU A 212 -20.79 -5.18 2.20
N MET A 213 -19.82 -5.19 3.12
CA MET A 213 -18.40 -5.09 2.83
C MET A 213 -17.64 -6.16 3.60
N GLY A 214 -16.88 -7.02 2.90
CA GLY A 214 -16.04 -8.05 3.50
C GLY A 214 -14.63 -8.04 2.92
N TYR A 215 -13.60 -7.93 3.78
CA TYR A 215 -12.20 -7.89 3.33
C TYR A 215 -11.51 -9.23 3.52
N ASP A 216 -10.81 -9.71 2.50
CA ASP A 216 -10.31 -11.08 2.36
C ASP A 216 -8.78 -11.20 2.27
N ALA A 217 -8.03 -10.28 2.89
CA ALA A 217 -6.56 -10.27 2.82
C ALA A 217 -5.91 -11.62 3.20
N HIS A 218 -6.53 -12.39 4.11
CA HIS A 218 -6.04 -13.70 4.54
C HIS A 218 -5.90 -14.70 3.39
N VAL A 219 -6.70 -14.57 2.33
CA VAL A 219 -6.63 -15.45 1.14
C VAL A 219 -5.29 -15.30 0.43
N ALA A 220 -4.77 -14.07 0.32
CA ALA A 220 -3.46 -13.83 -0.29
C ALA A 220 -2.29 -14.33 0.56
N HIS A 221 -2.50 -14.43 1.87
CA HIS A 221 -1.51 -14.86 2.86
C HIS A 221 -1.78 -16.28 3.39
N SER A 222 -2.48 -17.09 2.60
CA SER A 222 -2.74 -18.49 2.94
C SER A 222 -1.43 -19.22 3.25
N PRO A 223 -1.33 -19.94 4.37
CA PRO A 223 -0.12 -20.66 4.71
C PRO A 223 0.16 -21.79 3.68
N PRO A 224 1.40 -22.30 3.57
CA PRO A 224 1.79 -23.26 2.53
C PRO A 224 0.97 -24.57 2.50
N TRP A 225 0.35 -24.94 3.62
CA TRP A 225 -0.51 -26.13 3.71
C TRP A 225 -1.96 -25.87 3.28
N GLN A 226 -2.36 -24.61 3.07
CA GLN A 226 -3.69 -24.21 2.63
C GLN A 226 -3.65 -23.87 1.13
N ASN A 227 -4.52 -24.51 0.36
CA ASN A 227 -4.69 -24.15 -1.05
C ASN A 227 -5.39 -22.78 -1.17
N GLN A 228 -4.79 -21.85 -1.87
CA GLN A 228 -5.30 -20.47 -2.01
C GLN A 228 -6.69 -20.40 -2.67
N LEU A 229 -6.94 -21.22 -3.69
CA LEU A 229 -8.26 -21.28 -4.35
C LEU A 229 -9.33 -21.84 -3.41
N ARG A 230 -8.96 -22.79 -2.55
CA ARG A 230 -9.87 -23.31 -1.52
C ARG A 230 -10.18 -22.23 -0.49
N ALA A 231 -9.16 -21.51 0.01
CA ALA A 231 -9.36 -20.38 0.92
C ALA A 231 -10.27 -19.29 0.31
N PHE A 232 -10.09 -19.01 -0.99
CA PHE A 232 -10.96 -18.12 -1.73
C PHE A 232 -12.41 -18.63 -1.79
N SER A 233 -12.64 -19.91 -2.14
CA SER A 233 -13.98 -20.49 -2.20
C SER A 233 -14.68 -20.47 -0.84
N GLU A 234 -13.97 -20.81 0.24
CA GLU A 234 -14.50 -20.75 1.62
C GLU A 234 -14.89 -19.31 2.01
N THR A 235 -14.11 -18.32 1.57
CA THR A 235 -14.39 -16.90 1.78
C THR A 235 -15.63 -16.45 1.01
N ASP A 236 -15.76 -16.80 -0.27
CA ASP A 236 -16.92 -16.43 -1.08
C ASP A 236 -18.20 -17.16 -0.61
N GLU A 237 -18.09 -18.39 -0.14
CA GLU A 237 -19.22 -19.13 0.44
C GLU A 237 -19.73 -18.43 1.72
N ARG A 238 -18.84 -17.98 2.60
CA ARG A 238 -19.23 -17.16 3.78
C ARG A 238 -19.92 -15.87 3.36
N TYR A 239 -19.37 -15.20 2.35
CA TYR A 239 -19.96 -13.98 1.81
C TYR A 239 -21.37 -14.23 1.30
N ARG A 240 -21.55 -15.30 0.49
CA ARG A 240 -22.84 -15.71 -0.10
C ARG A 240 -23.88 -16.07 0.98
N LEU A 241 -23.46 -16.76 2.03
CA LEU A 241 -24.32 -17.11 3.16
C LEU A 241 -24.86 -15.86 3.87
N LEU A 242 -24.00 -14.87 4.09
CA LEU A 242 -24.36 -13.58 4.72
C LEU A 242 -25.26 -12.73 3.81
N ILE A 243 -25.03 -12.73 2.49
CA ILE A 243 -25.95 -12.11 1.53
C ILE A 243 -27.33 -12.73 1.63
N SER A 244 -27.41 -14.07 1.60
CA SER A 244 -28.69 -14.80 1.65
C SER A 244 -29.46 -14.49 2.95
N SER A 245 -28.77 -14.36 4.07
CA SER A 245 -29.35 -13.93 5.33
C SER A 245 -29.91 -12.49 5.26
N ALA A 246 -29.15 -11.58 4.66
CA ALA A 246 -29.58 -10.17 4.52
C ALA A 246 -30.77 -10.02 3.57
N GLN A 247 -30.84 -10.79 2.49
CA GLN A 247 -31.94 -10.79 1.53
C GLN A 247 -33.30 -11.19 2.15
N GLY A 248 -33.28 -11.95 3.26
CA GLY A 248 -34.48 -12.25 4.07
C GLY A 248 -35.16 -10.99 4.65
N PHE A 249 -34.45 -9.85 4.69
CA PHE A 249 -34.97 -8.54 5.13
C PHE A 249 -35.30 -7.67 3.92
N SER A 250 -36.25 -8.09 3.11
CA SER A 250 -36.60 -7.46 1.82
C SER A 250 -37.02 -5.99 1.92
N ASP A 251 -37.50 -5.55 3.08
CA ASP A 251 -37.85 -4.17 3.40
C ASP A 251 -36.62 -3.25 3.63
N LEU A 252 -35.47 -3.84 3.95
CA LEU A 252 -34.21 -3.13 4.18
C LEU A 252 -33.21 -3.34 3.04
N TRP A 253 -33.28 -4.48 2.36
CA TRP A 253 -32.31 -4.86 1.34
C TRP A 253 -32.47 -4.02 0.07
N PRO A 254 -31.41 -3.30 -0.38
CA PRO A 254 -31.54 -2.44 -1.54
C PRO A 254 -31.67 -3.23 -2.84
N ALA A 255 -32.39 -2.68 -3.82
CA ALA A 255 -32.57 -3.31 -5.13
C ALA A 255 -31.23 -3.49 -5.89
N LYS A 256 -30.27 -2.63 -5.64
CA LYS A 256 -28.89 -2.70 -6.18
C LYS A 256 -27.91 -2.64 -5.00
N PRO A 257 -27.66 -3.77 -4.33
CA PRO A 257 -26.81 -3.78 -3.14
C PRO A 257 -25.34 -3.49 -3.50
N LEU A 258 -24.65 -2.78 -2.62
CA LEU A 258 -23.20 -2.71 -2.60
C LEU A 258 -22.68 -4.04 -2.03
N LEU A 259 -21.94 -4.78 -2.82
CA LEU A 259 -21.24 -6.01 -2.40
C LEU A 259 -19.76 -5.81 -2.63
N ASN A 260 -19.13 -5.10 -1.68
CA ASN A 260 -17.73 -4.70 -1.77
C ASN A 260 -16.82 -5.69 -1.05
N GLY A 261 -15.67 -5.94 -1.62
CA GLY A 261 -14.63 -6.79 -1.02
C GLY A 261 -13.33 -6.69 -1.80
N ALA A 262 -12.54 -7.74 -1.64
CA ALA A 262 -11.21 -7.85 -2.22
C ALA A 262 -10.24 -6.73 -1.77
N GLY A 263 -9.03 -6.81 -2.25
CA GLY A 263 -7.98 -5.83 -2.11
C GLY A 263 -6.98 -5.99 -3.25
N SER A 264 -5.91 -5.21 -3.23
CA SER A 264 -4.86 -5.28 -4.24
C SER A 264 -4.26 -6.69 -4.39
N LEU A 265 -4.24 -7.49 -3.34
CA LEU A 265 -3.68 -8.85 -3.36
C LEU A 265 -4.66 -9.91 -3.87
N THR A 266 -5.98 -9.66 -3.81
CA THR A 266 -7.00 -10.68 -4.08
C THR A 266 -7.92 -10.35 -5.26
N TYR A 267 -7.92 -9.10 -5.76
CA TYR A 267 -8.78 -8.68 -6.86
C TYR A 267 -8.69 -9.60 -8.09
N LEU A 268 -7.48 -10.15 -8.36
CA LEU A 268 -7.24 -11.02 -9.50
C LEU A 268 -8.04 -12.34 -9.36
N LEU A 269 -8.13 -12.92 -8.15
CA LEU A 269 -8.94 -14.11 -7.89
C LEU A 269 -10.42 -13.82 -8.17
N HIS A 270 -10.96 -12.71 -7.67
CA HIS A 270 -12.35 -12.31 -7.93
C HIS A 270 -12.61 -11.99 -9.41
N SER A 271 -11.61 -11.57 -10.16
CA SER A 271 -11.74 -11.35 -11.60
C SER A 271 -11.74 -12.66 -12.42
N GLN A 272 -11.09 -13.72 -11.92
CA GLN A 272 -10.90 -14.98 -12.63
C GLN A 272 -11.88 -16.09 -12.20
N GLN A 273 -12.44 -15.99 -11.00
CA GLN A 273 -13.37 -16.97 -10.43
C GLN A 273 -14.79 -16.40 -10.38
N GLU A 274 -15.76 -17.27 -10.13
CA GLU A 274 -17.09 -16.83 -9.69
C GLU A 274 -16.97 -16.16 -8.34
N THR A 275 -17.68 -15.06 -8.14
CA THR A 275 -17.63 -14.27 -6.91
C THR A 275 -18.98 -13.67 -6.59
N SER A 276 -19.27 -13.55 -5.30
CA SER A 276 -20.45 -12.87 -4.78
C SER A 276 -20.33 -11.34 -4.84
N LEU A 277 -19.13 -10.80 -5.10
CA LEU A 277 -18.88 -9.35 -5.17
C LEU A 277 -19.40 -8.76 -6.48
N ASN A 278 -19.84 -7.49 -6.42
CA ASN A 278 -20.05 -6.65 -7.60
C ASN A 278 -19.09 -5.45 -7.65
N GLU A 279 -18.32 -5.24 -6.58
CA GLU A 279 -17.34 -4.16 -6.48
C GLU A 279 -16.08 -4.62 -5.75
N VAL A 280 -14.90 -4.25 -6.26
CA VAL A 280 -13.60 -4.52 -5.65
C VAL A 280 -12.88 -3.22 -5.30
N ALA A 281 -12.14 -3.23 -4.18
CA ALA A 281 -11.38 -2.08 -3.70
C ALA A 281 -9.88 -2.28 -3.95
N VAL A 282 -9.27 -1.50 -4.85
CA VAL A 282 -7.86 -1.65 -5.24
C VAL A 282 -7.10 -0.33 -5.14
N GLY A 283 -5.87 -0.37 -4.63
CA GLY A 283 -4.97 0.78 -4.54
C GLY A 283 -3.52 0.39 -4.78
N SER A 284 -2.87 -0.28 -3.83
CA SER A 284 -1.44 -0.60 -3.87
C SER A 284 -1.00 -1.40 -5.10
N ALA A 285 -1.88 -2.20 -5.73
CA ALA A 285 -1.56 -2.92 -6.96
C ALA A 285 -1.14 -1.97 -8.10
N LEU A 286 -1.68 -0.75 -8.12
CA LEU A 286 -1.36 0.26 -9.13
C LEU A 286 0.07 0.80 -8.99
N LEU A 287 0.59 0.89 -7.77
CA LEU A 287 1.96 1.34 -7.46
C LEU A 287 2.94 0.19 -7.29
N LYS A 288 2.45 -0.98 -6.92
CA LYS A 288 3.17 -2.23 -6.62
C LYS A 288 4.41 -2.01 -5.73
N PRO A 289 4.25 -1.59 -4.47
CA PRO A 289 5.33 -1.56 -3.50
C PRO A 289 5.86 -2.97 -3.19
N ALA A 290 6.99 -3.10 -2.48
CA ALA A 290 7.72 -4.36 -2.36
C ALA A 290 6.95 -5.48 -1.64
N GLU A 291 6.13 -5.17 -0.64
CA GLU A 291 5.29 -6.17 0.04
C GLU A 291 4.19 -6.76 -0.86
N PHE A 292 4.00 -6.19 -2.05
CA PHE A 292 3.06 -6.67 -3.07
C PHE A 292 3.74 -7.55 -4.14
N ASP A 293 4.97 -8.00 -3.91
CA ASP A 293 5.64 -8.99 -4.76
C ASP A 293 5.11 -10.40 -4.50
N THR A 294 3.88 -10.63 -4.95
CA THR A 294 3.19 -11.92 -4.84
C THR A 294 2.95 -12.53 -6.22
N PRO A 295 2.74 -13.86 -6.31
CA PRO A 295 2.41 -14.51 -7.57
C PRO A 295 1.17 -13.91 -8.26
N LEU A 296 0.18 -13.43 -7.49
CA LEU A 296 -1.04 -12.81 -8.02
C LEU A 296 -0.78 -11.47 -8.70
N LEU A 297 0.27 -10.74 -8.31
CA LEU A 297 0.63 -9.44 -8.87
C LEU A 297 1.90 -9.49 -9.75
N LYS A 298 2.33 -10.68 -10.21
CA LYS A 298 3.55 -10.82 -11.00
C LYS A 298 3.57 -9.98 -12.28
N GLU A 299 2.41 -9.73 -12.88
CA GLU A 299 2.27 -8.94 -14.11
C GLU A 299 2.27 -7.41 -13.85
N HIS A 300 1.99 -6.97 -12.63
CA HIS A 300 2.12 -5.56 -12.26
C HIS A 300 3.59 -5.14 -12.16
N GLN A 301 3.87 -3.88 -12.42
CA GLN A 301 5.21 -3.30 -12.38
C GLN A 301 5.35 -2.32 -11.20
N PRO A 302 6.48 -2.30 -10.48
CA PRO A 302 6.77 -1.23 -9.53
C PRO A 302 6.76 0.12 -10.24
N ALA A 303 5.93 1.06 -9.76
CA ALA A 303 5.77 2.37 -10.37
C ALA A 303 6.20 3.53 -9.46
N LEU A 304 6.48 3.27 -8.16
CA LEU A 304 6.83 4.30 -7.17
C LEU A 304 8.23 4.04 -6.60
N TRP A 305 9.05 5.08 -6.56
CA TRP A 305 10.41 5.06 -6.04
C TRP A 305 10.66 6.23 -5.09
N ILE A 306 11.50 6.02 -4.07
CA ILE A 306 12.18 7.10 -3.36
C ILE A 306 13.54 7.25 -4.01
N ALA A 307 13.88 8.45 -4.45
CA ALA A 307 15.22 8.81 -4.88
C ALA A 307 15.87 9.69 -3.80
N SER A 308 17.08 9.33 -3.37
CA SER A 308 17.82 10.09 -2.37
C SER A 308 19.27 10.32 -2.81
N PRO A 309 19.77 11.57 -2.77
CA PRO A 309 21.13 11.86 -3.15
C PRO A 309 22.14 11.33 -2.12
N VAL A 310 23.29 10.89 -2.62
CA VAL A 310 24.45 10.49 -1.81
C VAL A 310 25.18 11.73 -1.35
N LEU A 311 25.19 11.99 -0.05
CA LEU A 311 25.89 13.13 0.58
C LEU A 311 27.39 12.90 0.61
N LYS A 312 27.83 11.66 0.91
CA LYS A 312 29.24 11.31 1.04
C LYS A 312 29.44 9.80 0.87
N VAL A 313 30.62 9.48 0.36
CA VAL A 313 31.11 8.11 0.24
C VAL A 313 32.37 8.01 1.10
N VAL A 314 32.45 6.98 1.92
CA VAL A 314 33.61 6.69 2.76
C VAL A 314 33.89 5.18 2.69
N ASP A 315 35.05 4.75 3.23
CA ASP A 315 35.28 3.31 3.42
C ASP A 315 34.23 2.72 4.39
N GLY A 316 33.99 1.44 4.30
CA GLY A 316 32.98 0.73 5.09
C GLY A 316 33.35 0.55 6.57
N ALA A 317 34.38 1.26 7.06
CA ALA A 317 34.92 1.12 8.43
C ALA A 317 33.83 1.39 9.48
N LEU A 318 33.89 0.58 10.52
CA LEU A 318 33.02 0.71 11.68
C LEU A 318 33.78 1.43 12.82
N PRO A 319 33.11 2.28 13.61
CA PRO A 319 33.69 2.88 14.80
C PRO A 319 34.36 1.80 15.67
N TYR A 320 35.53 2.10 16.22
CA TYR A 320 36.37 1.23 17.03
C TYR A 320 36.96 -0.02 16.32
N LEU A 321 36.57 -0.31 15.08
CA LEU A 321 37.01 -1.44 14.28
C LEU A 321 37.82 -1.05 13.05
N GLN A 322 38.20 0.22 12.90
CA GLN A 322 38.96 0.75 11.75
C GLN A 322 40.22 -0.09 11.44
N PRO A 323 41.04 -0.52 12.43
CA PRO A 323 42.23 -1.35 12.13
C PRO A 323 41.87 -2.72 11.52
N LEU A 324 40.65 -3.21 11.73
CA LEU A 324 40.17 -4.50 11.21
C LEU A 324 39.45 -4.37 9.87
N GLN A 325 39.20 -3.15 9.39
CA GLN A 325 38.44 -2.92 8.15
C GLN A 325 39.02 -3.69 6.94
N PRO A 326 40.34 -3.79 6.71
CA PRO A 326 40.85 -4.57 5.60
C PRO A 326 40.50 -6.07 5.69
N LEU A 327 40.42 -6.63 6.90
CA LEU A 327 40.01 -8.01 7.12
C LEU A 327 38.49 -8.18 6.92
N ILE A 328 37.70 -7.21 7.39
CA ILE A 328 36.24 -7.21 7.22
C ILE A 328 35.88 -7.15 5.74
N SER A 329 36.50 -6.23 4.98
CA SER A 329 36.28 -6.12 3.53
C SER A 329 36.84 -7.30 2.75
N ALA A 330 37.96 -7.86 3.18
CA ALA A 330 38.52 -9.08 2.59
C ALA A 330 37.58 -10.28 2.77
N TRP A 331 36.86 -10.36 3.90
CA TRP A 331 35.88 -11.41 4.14
C TRP A 331 34.54 -11.11 3.43
N ASN A 332 33.99 -9.91 3.62
CA ASN A 332 32.72 -9.51 3.02
C ASN A 332 32.89 -8.25 2.14
N PRO A 333 33.07 -8.41 0.83
CA PRO A 333 33.28 -7.29 -0.09
C PRO A 333 32.08 -6.33 -0.15
N ASN A 334 30.88 -6.77 0.27
CA ASN A 334 29.70 -5.92 0.31
C ASN A 334 29.72 -4.87 1.44
N ARG A 335 30.78 -4.81 2.23
CA ARG A 335 31.04 -3.79 3.25
C ARG A 335 32.31 -2.97 2.94
N GLU A 336 32.71 -2.93 1.69
CA GLU A 336 33.90 -2.19 1.24
C GLU A 336 33.69 -0.66 1.39
N ASN A 337 32.52 -0.17 0.94
CA ASN A 337 32.16 1.23 0.95
C ASN A 337 30.92 1.48 1.81
N ALA A 338 30.85 2.67 2.40
CA ALA A 338 29.64 3.19 3.04
C ALA A 338 29.17 4.47 2.35
N TYR A 339 27.89 4.53 2.09
CA TYR A 339 27.19 5.61 1.42
C TYR A 339 26.22 6.26 2.38
N TYR A 340 26.31 7.58 2.57
CA TYR A 340 25.39 8.32 3.41
C TYR A 340 24.37 9.06 2.54
N LEU A 341 23.12 8.71 2.69
CA LEU A 341 22.01 9.32 1.98
C LEU A 341 21.52 10.56 2.70
N TYR A 342 20.98 11.52 1.96
CA TYR A 342 20.19 12.59 2.52
C TYR A 342 18.81 12.06 2.96
N GLY A 343 18.44 12.22 4.22
CA GLY A 343 17.23 11.64 4.79
C GLY A 343 17.41 10.16 5.16
N GLY A 344 16.36 9.39 5.17
CA GLY A 344 16.38 7.96 5.46
C GLY A 344 15.29 7.49 6.39
N ARG A 345 15.45 6.24 6.91
CA ARG A 345 14.51 5.53 7.77
C ARG A 345 13.12 5.31 7.16
N TRP A 346 12.98 5.53 5.86
CA TRP A 346 11.75 5.18 5.17
C TRP A 346 11.50 3.66 5.19
N PRO A 347 10.23 3.21 5.24
CA PRO A 347 9.89 1.81 5.06
C PRO A 347 10.07 1.42 3.58
N ALA A 348 11.31 1.27 3.16
CA ALA A 348 11.73 1.01 1.80
C ALA A 348 13.00 0.17 1.76
N GLN A 349 13.32 -0.43 0.62
CA GLN A 349 14.54 -1.20 0.39
C GLN A 349 15.35 -0.61 -0.77
N PRO A 350 16.68 -0.56 -0.70
CA PRO A 350 17.53 -0.15 -1.80
C PRO A 350 17.34 -1.11 -2.99
N VAL A 351 17.16 -0.56 -4.19
CA VAL A 351 16.99 -1.35 -5.41
C VAL A 351 18.00 -0.99 -6.49
N SER A 352 18.47 0.25 -6.51
CA SER A 352 19.49 0.66 -7.49
C SER A 352 20.40 1.75 -6.90
N PRO A 353 21.72 1.59 -7.01
CA PRO A 353 22.43 0.43 -7.59
C PRO A 353 22.18 -0.86 -6.80
N ALA A 354 22.27 -2.01 -7.47
CA ALA A 354 22.08 -3.29 -6.81
C ALA A 354 23.26 -3.61 -5.85
N GLY A 355 22.97 -4.37 -4.80
CA GLY A 355 23.95 -4.83 -3.81
C GLY A 355 24.22 -3.84 -2.67
N LEU A 356 23.38 -2.79 -2.54
CA LEU A 356 23.32 -1.94 -1.36
C LEU A 356 22.48 -2.59 -0.27
N ASP A 357 23.00 -2.54 0.97
CA ASP A 357 22.27 -2.98 2.17
C ASP A 357 22.27 -1.86 3.22
N TYR A 358 21.25 -1.83 4.08
CA TYR A 358 21.28 -0.98 5.28
C TYR A 358 22.35 -1.42 6.25
N ASP A 359 23.08 -0.46 6.82
CA ASP A 359 24.00 -0.75 7.92
C ASP A 359 23.31 -0.48 9.26
N GLU A 360 22.69 -1.52 9.80
CA GLU A 360 21.84 -1.42 10.99
C GLU A 360 22.62 -1.52 12.31
N LEU A 361 23.96 -1.65 12.28
CA LEU A 361 24.78 -1.88 13.49
C LEU A 361 24.56 -0.79 14.56
N TYR A 362 24.36 0.46 14.14
CA TYR A 362 24.07 1.60 15.01
C TYR A 362 22.64 2.13 14.86
N GLY A 363 21.76 1.34 14.24
CA GLY A 363 20.39 1.72 13.93
C GLY A 363 20.27 2.59 12.69
N ARG A 364 19.04 2.72 12.20
CA ARG A 364 18.70 3.50 11.02
C ARG A 364 18.56 4.99 11.37
N SER A 365 18.97 5.86 10.47
CA SER A 365 18.93 7.32 10.64
C SER A 365 17.87 7.94 9.71
N ALA A 366 17.06 8.86 10.25
CA ALA A 366 16.13 9.65 9.46
C ALA A 366 16.78 10.86 8.74
N ASN A 367 18.04 11.20 9.09
CA ASN A 367 18.72 12.37 8.56
C ASN A 367 19.87 12.04 7.61
N GLN A 368 20.70 11.05 7.96
CA GLN A 368 21.80 10.55 7.14
C GLN A 368 21.81 9.02 7.21
N GLU A 369 20.98 8.38 6.40
CA GLU A 369 20.90 6.92 6.33
C GLU A 369 22.20 6.35 5.80
N ARG A 370 22.74 5.36 6.50
CA ARG A 370 23.98 4.67 6.09
C ARG A 370 23.64 3.39 5.35
N LEU A 371 24.13 3.28 4.12
CA LEU A 371 24.14 2.05 3.35
C LEU A 371 25.57 1.55 3.21
N VAL A 372 25.72 0.25 3.02
CA VAL A 372 27.01 -0.39 2.66
C VAL A 372 26.87 -1.09 1.31
N GLY A 373 28.00 -1.18 0.60
CA GLY A 373 28.03 -1.85 -0.70
C GLY A 373 29.44 -2.25 -1.11
N GLY A 374 29.52 -3.06 -2.17
CA GLY A 374 30.76 -3.55 -2.75
C GLY A 374 31.39 -2.57 -3.73
N ARG A 375 32.55 -2.95 -4.28
CA ARG A 375 33.28 -2.15 -5.29
C ARG A 375 32.52 -1.95 -6.58
N GLY A 376 31.64 -2.89 -6.94
CA GLY A 376 30.83 -2.82 -8.15
C GLY A 376 29.76 -1.75 -8.13
N THR A 377 29.43 -1.16 -6.96
CA THR A 377 28.39 -0.16 -6.82
C THR A 377 28.75 1.21 -7.44
N ARG A 378 30.03 1.63 -7.35
CA ARG A 378 30.62 2.82 -7.99
C ARG A 378 29.85 4.14 -7.85
N LEU A 379 29.16 4.37 -6.72
CA LEU A 379 28.53 5.65 -6.42
C LEU A 379 29.55 6.70 -5.98
N THR A 380 29.30 7.94 -6.36
CA THR A 380 30.02 9.14 -5.90
C THR A 380 29.08 10.07 -5.16
N SER A 381 29.60 11.14 -4.53
CA SER A 381 28.76 12.19 -3.98
C SER A 381 27.95 12.84 -5.11
N ASN A 382 26.69 13.17 -4.85
CA ASN A 382 25.67 13.67 -5.78
C ASN A 382 25.08 12.63 -6.75
N ASP A 383 25.53 11.37 -6.73
CA ASP A 383 24.76 10.29 -7.31
C ASP A 383 23.51 10.02 -6.47
N TRP A 384 22.54 9.36 -7.05
CA TRP A 384 21.29 9.06 -6.39
C TRP A 384 21.15 7.55 -6.12
N VAL A 385 20.58 7.22 -4.99
CA VAL A 385 20.14 5.86 -4.67
C VAL A 385 18.63 5.79 -4.79
N PHE A 386 18.16 4.75 -5.45
CA PHE A 386 16.73 4.49 -5.60
C PHE A 386 16.28 3.40 -4.64
N LEU A 387 15.22 3.71 -3.88
CA LEU A 387 14.65 2.79 -2.91
C LEU A 387 13.19 2.49 -3.32
N ARG A 388 12.80 1.24 -3.20
CA ARG A 388 11.44 0.83 -3.44
C ARG A 388 10.67 0.82 -2.11
N PRO A 389 9.57 1.56 -1.97
CA PRO A 389 8.72 1.50 -0.79
C PRO A 389 8.28 0.07 -0.47
N ALA A 390 8.29 -0.30 0.80
CA ALA A 390 7.70 -1.57 1.26
C ALA A 390 6.17 -1.52 1.10
N ILE A 391 5.58 -0.41 1.55
CA ILE A 391 4.16 -0.05 1.38
C ILE A 391 4.07 1.38 0.87
N SER A 392 3.02 1.72 0.10
CA SER A 392 2.81 3.09 -0.38
C SER A 392 2.19 4.01 0.68
N GLU A 393 1.42 3.46 1.61
CA GLU A 393 0.59 4.21 2.56
C GLU A 393 1.38 5.14 3.47
N GLY A 394 2.45 4.67 4.11
CA GLY A 394 3.27 5.49 4.99
C GLY A 394 4.19 6.46 4.24
N VAL A 395 4.75 6.01 3.11
CA VAL A 395 5.75 6.77 2.36
C VAL A 395 5.17 7.99 1.67
N LEU A 396 3.93 7.90 1.15
CA LEU A 396 3.28 9.06 0.50
C LEU A 396 3.05 10.22 1.48
N GLY A 397 2.90 9.95 2.78
CA GLY A 397 2.77 10.97 3.83
C GLY A 397 4.10 11.64 4.23
N ASP A 398 5.23 10.98 3.99
CA ASP A 398 6.57 11.50 4.34
C ASP A 398 7.08 12.57 3.37
N PHE A 399 6.43 12.74 2.22
CA PHE A 399 6.81 13.67 1.17
C PHE A 399 5.67 14.63 0.86
N SER A 400 5.97 15.90 0.61
CA SER A 400 4.97 16.91 0.25
C SER A 400 4.47 16.79 -1.19
N GLU A 401 5.25 16.13 -2.05
CA GLU A 401 4.94 16.00 -3.48
C GLU A 401 5.51 14.71 -4.09
N ILE A 402 4.97 14.35 -5.24
CA ILE A 402 5.41 13.26 -6.09
C ILE A 402 5.85 13.85 -7.42
N ARG A 403 7.06 13.58 -7.86
CA ARG A 403 7.56 13.96 -9.18
C ARG A 403 7.16 12.89 -10.19
N LEU A 404 6.70 13.32 -11.34
CA LEU A 404 6.11 12.48 -12.37
C LEU A 404 7.11 12.18 -13.47
N LEU A 405 7.25 10.90 -13.81
CA LEU A 405 8.06 10.44 -14.93
C LEU A 405 7.16 10.01 -16.09
N ARG A 406 7.50 10.40 -17.30
CA ARG A 406 6.88 9.93 -18.53
C ARG A 406 7.96 9.69 -19.56
N ARG A 407 8.09 8.47 -20.07
CA ARG A 407 9.14 8.07 -21.04
C ARG A 407 10.54 8.44 -20.54
N GLY A 408 10.80 8.15 -19.27
CA GLY A 408 12.06 8.46 -18.62
C GLY A 408 12.30 9.94 -18.30
N GLN A 409 11.42 10.88 -18.63
CA GLN A 409 11.58 12.33 -18.40
C GLN A 409 10.69 12.82 -17.27
N LEU A 410 11.19 13.80 -16.48
CA LEU A 410 10.40 14.51 -15.48
C LEU A 410 9.42 15.45 -16.18
N VAL A 411 8.11 15.26 -15.96
CA VAL A 411 7.05 15.98 -16.67
C VAL A 411 6.14 16.82 -15.76
N GLY A 412 6.29 16.75 -14.45
CA GLY A 412 5.47 17.52 -13.52
C GLY A 412 5.51 17.00 -12.09
N ARG A 413 4.57 17.49 -11.28
CA ARG A 413 4.46 17.16 -9.84
C ARG A 413 2.99 17.09 -9.41
N TRP A 414 2.69 16.26 -8.45
CA TRP A 414 1.43 16.25 -7.71
C TRP A 414 1.71 16.37 -6.21
N SER A 415 0.93 17.18 -5.52
CA SER A 415 0.98 17.23 -4.06
C SER A 415 0.46 15.93 -3.46
N THR A 416 1.09 15.50 -2.37
CA THR A 416 0.58 14.39 -1.57
C THR A 416 -0.54 14.89 -0.64
N ILE A 417 -1.37 13.95 -0.20
CA ILE A 417 -2.35 14.20 0.86
C ILE A 417 -1.63 13.84 2.17
N GLY A 418 -0.95 14.80 2.80
CA GLY A 418 -0.43 14.60 4.15
C GLY A 418 -1.56 14.33 5.14
N ASP A 419 -1.27 13.61 6.22
CA ASP A 419 -2.20 13.30 7.32
C ASP A 419 -2.51 14.54 8.21
N SER A 420 -2.40 15.75 7.70
CA SER A 420 -2.66 17.00 8.43
C SER A 420 -4.13 17.39 8.44
#